data_4613a604b4c454abdb5afb466f9db038
#
_entry.id   4613a604b4c454abdb5afb466f9db038
#
_cell.length_a   1.000
_cell.length_b   1.000
_cell.length_c   1.000
_cell.angle_alpha   90.00
_cell.angle_beta   90.00
_cell.angle_gamma   90.00
#
_symmetry.space_group_name_H-M   'P 1'
#
loop_
_entity.id
_entity.type
_entity.pdbx_description
1 polymer ?
#
loop_
_entity_poly.entity_id
_entity_poly.type
_entity_poly.pdbx_seq_one_letter_code
_entity_poly.pdbx_strand_id
1 'polypeptide(L)'
;MAERSAEKNIRLEKRLNRVAYAVSAVVLALTVLMRRKEKLDIGGIDFGFLPPFHSSLNAITAVILVFAYISIRKKNVLAHRRAIYAAMVCSALFLLSYVLYHFTTPETKFGGVGAIRYVYFFVLITHVVLAAVILPFVLLTFNRAYTAQYDRHRKMARWVFPLWLYVAITGPICYLLLKPYYGH
;
A
#
# COMPACT_ATOMS: atom_id res chain seq x y z
N MET A 1 -13.51 -30.92 19.71
CA MET A 1 -12.76 -30.59 18.49
C MET A 1 -12.91 -29.13 18.08
N ALA A 2 -14.13 -28.56 18.05
CA ALA A 2 -14.37 -27.16 17.66
C ALA A 2 -13.64 -26.13 18.54
N GLU A 3 -13.65 -26.31 19.86
CA GLU A 3 -13.01 -25.43 20.85
C GLU A 3 -11.48 -25.36 20.67
N ARG A 4 -10.82 -26.49 20.45
CA ARG A 4 -9.39 -26.57 20.14
C ARG A 4 -9.02 -25.88 18.82
N SER A 5 -9.90 -25.97 17.82
CA SER A 5 -9.72 -25.27 16.54
C SER A 5 -9.86 -23.76 16.68
N ALA A 6 -10.83 -23.29 17.44
CA ALA A 6 -11.04 -21.87 17.74
C ALA A 6 -9.84 -21.28 18.51
N GLU A 7 -9.36 -21.98 19.51
CA GLU A 7 -8.20 -21.55 20.31
C GLU A 7 -6.91 -21.48 19.46
N LYS A 8 -6.69 -22.45 18.56
CA LYS A 8 -5.58 -22.46 17.61
C LYS A 8 -5.64 -21.26 16.66
N ASN A 9 -6.82 -20.92 16.17
CA ASN A 9 -7.02 -19.77 15.29
C ASN A 9 -6.74 -18.43 16.01
N ILE A 10 -7.13 -18.31 17.27
CA ILE A 10 -6.86 -17.12 18.09
C ILE A 10 -5.34 -16.97 18.35
N ARG A 11 -4.65 -18.07 18.66
CA ARG A 11 -3.18 -18.02 18.85
C ARG A 11 -2.46 -17.65 17.54
N LEU A 12 -2.91 -18.18 16.41
CA LEU A 12 -2.38 -17.85 15.10
C LEU A 12 -2.61 -16.37 14.77
N GLU A 13 -3.82 -15.84 14.99
CA GLU A 13 -4.12 -14.41 14.81
C GLU A 13 -3.16 -13.53 15.60
N LYS A 14 -2.95 -13.83 16.88
CA LYS A 14 -2.05 -13.06 17.73
C LYS A 14 -0.60 -13.05 17.21
N ARG A 15 -0.12 -14.16 16.65
CA ARG A 15 1.21 -14.23 16.02
C ARG A 15 1.26 -13.39 14.73
N LEU A 16 0.29 -13.55 13.84
CA LEU A 16 0.21 -12.80 12.60
C LEU A 16 0.07 -11.31 12.83
N ASN A 17 -0.68 -10.90 13.85
CA ASN A 17 -0.82 -9.49 14.22
C ASN A 17 0.49 -8.89 14.73
N ARG A 18 1.30 -9.65 15.50
CA ARG A 18 2.65 -9.20 15.89
C ARG A 18 3.55 -8.99 14.66
N VAL A 19 3.51 -9.92 13.70
CA VAL A 19 4.24 -9.77 12.43
C VAL A 19 3.74 -8.54 11.66
N ALA A 20 2.42 -8.33 11.57
CA ALA A 20 1.84 -7.16 10.91
C ALA A 20 2.33 -5.84 11.54
N TYR A 21 2.35 -5.74 12.85
CA TYR A 21 2.87 -4.55 13.54
C TYR A 21 4.38 -4.38 13.34
N ALA A 22 5.16 -5.45 13.40
CA ALA A 22 6.61 -5.40 13.16
C ALA A 22 6.91 -4.93 11.74
N VAL A 23 6.25 -5.50 10.73
CA VAL A 23 6.39 -5.08 9.33
C VAL A 23 5.99 -3.60 9.16
N SER A 24 4.89 -3.18 9.76
CA SER A 24 4.43 -1.78 9.68
C SER A 24 5.43 -0.81 10.33
N ALA A 25 5.99 -1.18 11.48
CA ALA A 25 7.01 -0.39 12.15
C ALA A 25 8.30 -0.28 11.31
N VAL A 26 8.74 -1.38 10.69
CA VAL A 26 9.90 -1.37 9.78
C VAL A 26 9.64 -0.48 8.58
N VAL A 27 8.47 -0.59 7.95
CA VAL A 27 8.10 0.26 6.79
C VAL A 27 8.06 1.73 7.19
N LEU A 28 7.47 2.05 8.35
CA LEU A 28 7.45 3.43 8.85
C LEU A 28 8.87 3.96 9.11
N ALA A 29 9.75 3.15 9.71
CA ALA A 29 11.15 3.51 9.91
C ALA A 29 11.88 3.75 8.58
N LEU A 30 11.67 2.88 7.58
CA LEU A 30 12.24 3.05 6.24
C LEU A 30 11.74 4.35 5.58
N THR A 31 10.44 4.69 5.70
CA THR A 31 9.89 5.95 5.16
C THR A 31 10.50 7.20 5.80
N VAL A 32 10.87 7.14 7.07
CA VAL A 32 11.61 8.22 7.73
C VAL A 32 13.06 8.27 7.26
N LEU A 33 13.71 7.11 7.16
CA LEU A 33 15.11 7.01 6.75
C LEU A 33 15.36 7.44 5.29
N MET A 34 14.38 7.25 4.40
CA MET A 34 14.45 7.69 3.00
C MET A 34 14.65 9.21 2.82
N ARG A 35 14.34 10.01 3.83
CA ARG A 35 14.53 11.48 3.80
C ARG A 35 15.99 11.93 3.94
N ARG A 36 16.94 10.99 4.04
CA ARG A 36 18.35 11.30 4.07
C ARG A 36 18.81 12.05 2.81
N LYS A 37 19.69 13.02 2.98
CA LYS A 37 20.26 13.79 1.85
C LYS A 37 21.23 12.94 1.03
N GLU A 38 21.98 12.08 1.69
CA GLU A 38 22.93 11.16 1.04
C GLU A 38 22.17 9.97 0.46
N LYS A 39 22.23 9.80 -0.85
CA LYS A 39 21.65 8.68 -1.56
C LYS A 39 22.66 7.55 -1.70
N LEU A 40 22.16 6.32 -1.71
CA LEU A 40 23.00 5.15 -1.92
C LEU A 40 23.34 5.02 -3.40
N ASP A 41 24.63 4.99 -3.73
CA ASP A 41 25.08 4.60 -5.05
C ASP A 41 25.15 3.06 -5.13
N ILE A 42 24.38 2.49 -6.04
CA ILE A 42 24.37 1.04 -6.31
C ILE A 42 24.97 0.82 -7.70
N GLY A 43 26.30 0.96 -7.78
CA GLY A 43 27.04 0.62 -9.00
C GLY A 43 26.70 1.46 -10.23
N GLY A 44 26.29 2.72 -10.05
CA GLY A 44 25.96 3.62 -11.16
C GLY A 44 24.65 3.28 -11.90
N ILE A 45 23.80 2.42 -11.34
CA ILE A 45 22.52 2.04 -11.96
C ILE A 45 21.52 3.20 -11.82
N ASP A 46 20.96 3.63 -12.96
CA ASP A 46 19.86 4.60 -12.97
C ASP A 46 18.52 3.91 -12.66
N PHE A 47 17.88 4.33 -11.58
CA PHE A 47 16.56 3.86 -11.16
C PHE A 47 15.41 4.78 -11.61
N GLY A 48 15.63 5.68 -12.56
CA GLY A 48 14.64 6.61 -13.10
C GLY A 48 13.40 5.94 -13.71
N PHE A 49 13.45 4.63 -14.02
CA PHE A 49 12.31 3.86 -14.50
C PHE A 49 11.35 3.41 -13.39
N LEU A 50 11.72 3.49 -12.12
CA LEU A 50 10.89 3.01 -11.00
C LEU A 50 9.63 3.84 -10.73
N PRO A 51 9.60 5.19 -10.85
CA PRO A 51 8.38 5.96 -10.63
C PRO A 51 7.19 5.54 -11.51
N PRO A 52 7.31 5.39 -12.84
CA PRO A 52 6.22 4.85 -13.65
C PRO A 52 5.88 3.40 -13.29
N PHE A 53 6.85 2.58 -12.95
CA PHE A 53 6.64 1.19 -12.58
C PHE A 53 5.79 1.06 -11.30
N HIS A 54 6.22 1.67 -10.19
CA HIS A 54 5.44 1.57 -8.95
C HIS A 54 4.12 2.33 -9.01
N SER A 55 4.01 3.39 -9.80
CA SER A 55 2.74 4.06 -10.10
C SER A 55 1.76 3.11 -10.79
N SER A 56 2.24 2.35 -11.78
CA SER A 56 1.44 1.33 -12.49
C SER A 56 0.97 0.22 -11.56
N LEU A 57 1.81 -0.23 -10.62
CA LEU A 57 1.41 -1.22 -9.62
C LEU A 57 0.26 -0.73 -8.74
N ASN A 58 0.26 0.56 -8.35
CA ASN A 58 -0.85 1.14 -7.60
C ASN A 58 -2.13 1.22 -8.45
N ALA A 59 -2.03 1.62 -9.71
CA ALA A 59 -3.18 1.65 -10.62
C ALA A 59 -3.79 0.25 -10.80
N ILE A 60 -2.95 -0.77 -11.01
CA ILE A 60 -3.36 -2.18 -11.08
C ILE A 60 -4.02 -2.61 -9.77
N THR A 61 -3.43 -2.25 -8.63
CA THR A 61 -4.00 -2.54 -7.31
C THR A 61 -5.40 -1.94 -7.16
N ALA A 62 -5.63 -0.71 -7.61
CA ALA A 62 -6.96 -0.07 -7.56
C ALA A 62 -7.99 -0.87 -8.37
N VAL A 63 -7.65 -1.30 -9.59
CA VAL A 63 -8.53 -2.11 -10.43
C VAL A 63 -8.83 -3.47 -9.76
N ILE A 64 -7.80 -4.14 -9.24
CA ILE A 64 -7.96 -5.42 -8.54
C ILE A 64 -8.84 -5.28 -7.29
N LEU A 65 -8.71 -4.20 -6.53
CA LEU A 65 -9.53 -3.93 -5.34
C LEU A 65 -11.00 -3.75 -5.71
N VAL A 66 -11.31 -3.01 -6.79
CA VAL A 66 -12.68 -2.87 -7.29
C VAL A 66 -13.24 -4.22 -7.71
N PHE A 67 -12.46 -5.03 -8.44
CA PHE A 67 -12.84 -6.39 -8.81
C PHE A 67 -13.09 -7.28 -7.59
N ALA A 68 -12.22 -7.21 -6.57
CA ALA A 68 -12.38 -7.94 -5.31
C ALA A 68 -13.70 -7.57 -4.60
N TYR A 69 -14.03 -6.27 -4.58
CA TYR A 69 -15.28 -5.79 -4.00
C TYR A 69 -16.50 -6.29 -4.77
N ILE A 70 -16.50 -6.20 -6.10
CA ILE A 70 -17.61 -6.71 -6.94
C ILE A 70 -17.76 -8.22 -6.75
N SER A 71 -16.67 -8.96 -6.67
CA SER A 71 -16.66 -10.40 -6.48
C SER A 71 -17.34 -10.81 -5.17
N ILE A 72 -16.99 -10.15 -4.06
CA ILE A 72 -17.63 -10.47 -2.77
C ILE A 72 -19.10 -10.05 -2.72
N ARG A 73 -19.47 -8.97 -3.39
CA ARG A 73 -20.89 -8.57 -3.53
C ARG A 73 -21.70 -9.61 -4.30
N LYS A 74 -21.09 -10.29 -5.26
CA LYS A 74 -21.66 -11.43 -6.00
C LYS A 74 -21.51 -12.77 -5.26
N LYS A 75 -21.11 -12.76 -3.98
CA LYS A 75 -20.88 -13.96 -3.16
C LYS A 75 -19.78 -14.90 -3.70
N ASN A 76 -18.97 -14.46 -4.67
CA ASN A 76 -17.83 -15.23 -5.18
C ASN A 76 -16.61 -15.04 -4.27
N VAL A 77 -16.59 -15.80 -3.17
CA VAL A 77 -15.53 -15.72 -2.15
C VAL A 77 -14.17 -16.11 -2.71
N LEU A 78 -14.12 -17.09 -3.65
CA LEU A 78 -12.87 -17.54 -4.24
C LEU A 78 -12.20 -16.45 -5.08
N ALA A 79 -12.98 -15.79 -5.96
CA ALA A 79 -12.48 -14.67 -6.77
C ALA A 79 -12.03 -13.50 -5.90
N HIS A 80 -12.84 -13.14 -4.87
CA HIS A 80 -12.46 -12.12 -3.90
C HIS A 80 -11.11 -12.43 -3.23
N ARG A 81 -10.94 -13.64 -2.71
CA ARG A 81 -9.72 -14.06 -2.03
C ARG A 81 -8.50 -14.00 -2.96
N ARG A 82 -8.63 -14.51 -4.19
CA ARG A 82 -7.54 -14.44 -5.19
C ARG A 82 -7.18 -13.01 -5.54
N ALA A 83 -8.16 -12.15 -5.72
CA ALA A 83 -7.95 -10.73 -6.01
C ALA A 83 -7.26 -10.01 -4.84
N ILE A 84 -7.64 -10.27 -3.59
CA ILE A 84 -6.96 -9.68 -2.42
C ILE A 84 -5.50 -10.15 -2.33
N TYR A 85 -5.19 -11.42 -2.59
CA TYR A 85 -3.79 -11.86 -2.66
C TYR A 85 -3.01 -11.12 -3.75
N ALA A 86 -3.57 -10.98 -4.95
CA ALA A 86 -2.94 -10.23 -6.04
C ALA A 86 -2.71 -8.76 -5.66
N ALA A 87 -3.71 -8.09 -5.06
CA ALA A 87 -3.57 -6.71 -4.58
C ALA A 87 -2.46 -6.57 -3.52
N MET A 88 -2.34 -7.53 -2.59
CA MET A 88 -1.27 -7.53 -1.59
C MET A 88 0.11 -7.71 -2.23
N VAL A 89 0.25 -8.59 -3.21
CA VAL A 89 1.51 -8.78 -3.96
C VAL A 89 1.89 -7.50 -4.71
N CYS A 90 0.95 -6.89 -5.43
CA CYS A 90 1.19 -5.61 -6.12
C CYS A 90 1.61 -4.51 -5.13
N SER A 91 0.94 -4.42 -3.97
CA SER A 91 1.29 -3.44 -2.94
C SER A 91 2.66 -3.70 -2.31
N ALA A 92 3.06 -4.96 -2.14
CA ALA A 92 4.39 -5.30 -1.65
C ALA A 92 5.47 -4.93 -2.68
N LEU A 93 5.26 -5.24 -3.96
CA LEU A 93 6.16 -4.85 -5.05
C LEU A 93 6.25 -3.33 -5.19
N PHE A 94 5.11 -2.63 -5.09
CA PHE A 94 5.08 -1.17 -5.01
C PHE A 94 5.99 -0.67 -3.89
N LEU A 95 5.83 -1.17 -2.67
CA LEU A 95 6.60 -0.72 -1.52
C LEU A 95 8.10 -0.95 -1.70
N LEU A 96 8.50 -2.13 -2.20
CA LEU A 96 9.91 -2.44 -2.46
C LEU A 96 10.52 -1.50 -3.50
N SER A 97 9.84 -1.29 -4.63
CA SER A 97 10.34 -0.39 -5.68
C SER A 97 10.36 1.07 -5.23
N TYR A 98 9.37 1.49 -4.43
CA TYR A 98 9.29 2.83 -3.86
C TYR A 98 10.44 3.10 -2.89
N VAL A 99 10.69 2.16 -1.97
CA VAL A 99 11.81 2.24 -1.02
C VAL A 99 13.14 2.30 -1.76
N LEU A 100 13.36 1.40 -2.73
CA LEU A 100 14.57 1.38 -3.54
C LEU A 100 14.81 2.72 -4.24
N TYR A 101 13.80 3.26 -4.92
CA TYR A 101 13.90 4.55 -5.61
C TYR A 101 14.30 5.68 -4.66
N HIS A 102 13.65 5.79 -3.51
CA HIS A 102 13.90 6.90 -2.59
C HIS A 102 15.22 6.79 -1.83
N PHE A 103 15.80 5.60 -1.71
CA PHE A 103 17.15 5.44 -1.18
C PHE A 103 18.26 5.75 -2.20
N THR A 104 18.00 5.58 -3.49
CA THR A 104 19.01 5.69 -4.56
C THR A 104 18.92 6.98 -5.36
N THR A 105 17.72 7.58 -5.45
CA THR A 105 17.47 8.71 -6.35
C THR A 105 17.08 9.97 -5.58
N PRO A 106 17.63 11.14 -5.92
CA PRO A 106 17.22 12.42 -5.35
C PRO A 106 15.73 12.71 -5.55
N GLU A 107 15.13 13.41 -4.59
CA GLU A 107 13.70 13.77 -4.68
C GLU A 107 13.45 14.76 -5.80
N THR A 108 12.50 14.46 -6.68
CA THR A 108 12.00 15.39 -7.68
C THR A 108 11.11 16.43 -7.02
N LYS A 109 11.40 17.70 -7.22
CA LYS A 109 10.62 18.80 -6.68
C LYS A 109 9.48 19.18 -7.64
N PHE A 110 8.28 19.37 -7.07
CA PHE A 110 7.15 19.86 -7.87
C PHE A 110 7.34 21.34 -8.19
N GLY A 111 7.44 21.65 -9.49
CA GLY A 111 7.69 23.01 -9.99
C GLY A 111 6.43 23.79 -10.38
N GLY A 112 5.22 23.21 -10.23
CA GLY A 112 3.96 23.89 -10.57
C GLY A 112 3.63 25.06 -9.62
N VAL A 113 2.97 26.08 -10.18
CA VAL A 113 2.56 27.29 -9.48
C VAL A 113 1.04 27.47 -9.48
N GLY A 114 0.52 28.33 -8.60
CA GLY A 114 -0.92 28.59 -8.52
C GLY A 114 -1.73 27.42 -7.92
N ALA A 115 -2.98 27.27 -8.34
CA ALA A 115 -3.94 26.31 -7.75
C ALA A 115 -3.45 24.86 -7.85
N ILE A 116 -2.76 24.47 -8.94
CA ILE A 116 -2.28 23.09 -9.12
C ILE A 116 -1.27 22.68 -8.04
N ARG A 117 -0.49 23.63 -7.51
CA ARG A 117 0.44 23.38 -6.41
C ARG A 117 -0.30 22.94 -5.14
N TYR A 118 -1.39 23.60 -4.79
CA TYR A 118 -2.20 23.24 -3.62
C TYR A 118 -2.88 21.89 -3.80
N VAL A 119 -3.41 21.60 -5.00
CA VAL A 119 -4.00 20.30 -5.33
C VAL A 119 -2.96 19.20 -5.20
N TYR A 120 -1.76 19.37 -5.78
CA TYR A 120 -0.69 18.39 -5.69
C TYR A 120 -0.31 18.08 -4.24
N PHE A 121 -0.02 19.09 -3.45
CA PHE A 121 0.40 18.87 -2.05
C PHE A 121 -0.73 18.31 -1.20
N PHE A 122 -1.98 18.70 -1.42
CA PHE A 122 -3.12 18.10 -0.74
C PHE A 122 -3.22 16.59 -1.03
N VAL A 123 -3.17 16.20 -2.30
CA VAL A 123 -3.24 14.80 -2.70
C VAL A 123 -2.02 14.03 -2.17
N LEU A 124 -0.82 14.61 -2.28
CA LEU A 124 0.41 13.98 -1.81
C LEU A 124 0.39 13.74 -0.29
N ILE A 125 0.04 14.76 0.50
CA ILE A 125 0.04 14.66 1.97
C ILE A 125 -1.00 13.64 2.42
N THR A 126 -2.23 13.71 1.90
CA THR A 126 -3.28 12.76 2.24
C THR A 126 -2.93 11.34 1.81
N HIS A 127 -2.32 11.17 0.63
CA HIS A 127 -1.83 9.88 0.16
C HIS A 127 -0.78 9.30 1.10
N VAL A 128 0.28 10.05 1.42
CA VAL A 128 1.40 9.57 2.23
C VAL A 128 0.96 9.24 3.66
N VAL A 129 0.16 10.13 4.27
CA VAL A 129 -0.36 9.90 5.63
C VAL A 129 -1.26 8.66 5.67
N LEU A 130 -2.19 8.55 4.73
CA LEU A 130 -3.10 7.41 4.69
C LEU A 130 -2.37 6.11 4.31
N ALA A 131 -1.36 6.14 3.44
CA ALA A 131 -0.55 4.97 3.12
C ALA A 131 0.16 4.43 4.36
N ALA A 132 0.75 5.30 5.18
CA ALA A 132 1.40 4.91 6.42
C ALA A 132 0.40 4.33 7.44
N VAL A 133 -0.77 4.95 7.57
CA VAL A 133 -1.80 4.52 8.53
C VAL A 133 -2.48 3.23 8.09
N ILE A 134 -2.79 3.07 6.80
CA ILE A 134 -3.62 1.96 6.33
C ILE A 134 -2.89 0.62 6.28
N LEU A 135 -1.56 0.62 6.14
CA LEU A 135 -0.76 -0.59 6.01
C LEU A 135 -1.00 -1.61 7.14
N PRO A 136 -0.88 -1.27 8.43
CA PRO A 136 -1.17 -2.24 9.50
C PRO A 136 -2.62 -2.74 9.45
N PHE A 137 -3.58 -1.89 9.12
CA PHE A 137 -4.98 -2.28 9.07
C PHE A 137 -5.33 -3.20 7.90
N VAL A 138 -4.68 -3.05 6.76
CA VAL A 138 -4.79 -4.01 5.64
C VAL A 138 -4.33 -5.39 6.11
N LEU A 139 -3.14 -5.48 6.73
CA LEU A 139 -2.59 -6.73 7.23
C LEU A 139 -3.46 -7.36 8.33
N LEU A 140 -3.95 -6.57 9.27
CA LEU A 140 -4.84 -7.04 10.33
C LEU A 140 -6.20 -7.52 9.77
N THR A 141 -6.73 -6.83 8.75
CA THR A 141 -7.98 -7.22 8.09
C THR A 141 -7.79 -8.56 7.36
N PHE A 142 -6.65 -8.73 6.69
CA PHE A 142 -6.28 -9.98 6.05
C PHE A 142 -6.13 -11.12 7.08
N ASN A 143 -5.41 -10.90 8.19
CA ASN A 143 -5.21 -11.88 9.24
C ASN A 143 -6.53 -12.39 9.82
N ARG A 144 -7.52 -11.51 10.00
CA ARG A 144 -8.86 -11.90 10.48
C ARG A 144 -9.58 -12.81 9.49
N ALA A 145 -9.48 -12.54 8.18
CA ALA A 145 -10.05 -13.43 7.18
C ALA A 145 -9.31 -14.78 7.14
N TYR A 146 -7.99 -14.75 7.23
CA TYR A 146 -7.14 -15.94 7.21
C TYR A 146 -7.39 -16.88 8.40
N THR A 147 -7.72 -16.30 9.57
CA THR A 147 -8.05 -17.04 10.80
C THR A 147 -9.55 -17.30 10.95
N ALA A 148 -10.32 -17.21 9.88
CA ALA A 148 -11.77 -17.46 9.81
C ALA A 148 -12.65 -16.58 10.71
N GLN A 149 -12.15 -15.39 11.11
CA GLN A 149 -12.91 -14.43 11.91
C GLN A 149 -13.68 -13.45 10.99
N TYR A 150 -14.60 -13.99 10.20
CA TYR A 150 -15.25 -13.26 9.13
C TYR A 150 -16.07 -12.06 9.59
N ASP A 151 -16.70 -12.08 10.76
CA ASP A 151 -17.46 -10.95 11.27
C ASP A 151 -16.56 -9.77 11.64
N ARG A 152 -15.42 -10.05 12.27
CA ARG A 152 -14.39 -9.05 12.59
C ARG A 152 -13.73 -8.51 11.32
N HIS A 153 -13.47 -9.40 10.33
CA HIS A 153 -12.98 -9.02 9.01
C HIS A 153 -13.95 -8.04 8.33
N ARG A 154 -15.23 -8.37 8.24
CA ARG A 154 -16.25 -7.51 7.59
C ARG A 154 -16.35 -6.13 8.25
N LYS A 155 -16.36 -6.08 9.58
CA LYS A 155 -16.40 -4.81 10.32
C LYS A 155 -15.22 -3.91 9.96
N MET A 156 -14.01 -4.47 9.91
CA MET A 156 -12.80 -3.72 9.59
C MET A 156 -12.72 -3.37 8.10
N ALA A 157 -13.04 -4.29 7.21
CA ALA A 157 -12.98 -4.08 5.77
C ALA A 157 -13.87 -2.93 5.27
N ARG A 158 -14.96 -2.59 5.98
CA ARG A 158 -15.86 -1.48 5.60
C ARG A 158 -15.16 -0.13 5.51
N TRP A 159 -14.16 0.12 6.35
CA TRP A 159 -13.40 1.37 6.34
C TRP A 159 -11.98 1.20 5.79
N VAL A 160 -11.37 0.01 5.93
CA VAL A 160 -10.05 -0.27 5.37
C VAL A 160 -10.08 -0.28 3.84
N PHE A 161 -11.12 -0.87 3.23
CA PHE A 161 -11.24 -0.96 1.78
C PHE A 161 -11.27 0.42 1.10
N PRO A 162 -12.15 1.38 1.46
CA PRO A 162 -12.16 2.68 0.79
C PRO A 162 -10.86 3.46 1.00
N LEU A 163 -10.22 3.35 2.16
CA LEU A 163 -8.95 4.01 2.40
C LEU A 163 -7.80 3.38 1.59
N TRP A 164 -7.76 2.05 1.49
CA TRP A 164 -6.77 1.38 0.64
C TRP A 164 -6.98 1.72 -0.83
N LEU A 165 -8.22 1.72 -1.29
CA LEU A 165 -8.56 2.12 -2.66
C LEU A 165 -8.17 3.58 -2.93
N TYR A 166 -8.42 4.49 -2.00
CA TYR A 166 -7.99 5.89 -2.11
C TYR A 166 -6.48 5.99 -2.28
N VAL A 167 -5.70 5.31 -1.46
CA VAL A 167 -4.22 5.28 -1.57
C VAL A 167 -3.80 4.71 -2.92
N ALA A 168 -4.42 3.62 -3.38
CA ALA A 168 -4.09 2.99 -4.65
C ALA A 168 -4.40 3.89 -5.87
N ILE A 169 -5.42 4.76 -5.79
CA ILE A 169 -5.79 5.72 -6.85
C ILE A 169 -4.89 6.97 -6.78
N THR A 170 -4.67 7.50 -5.60
CA THR A 170 -3.95 8.78 -5.45
C THR A 170 -2.45 8.66 -5.72
N GLY A 171 -1.86 7.46 -5.57
CA GLY A 171 -0.47 7.20 -5.97
C GLY A 171 -0.18 7.53 -7.44
N PRO A 172 -0.90 6.93 -8.41
CA PRO A 172 -0.82 7.30 -9.82
C PRO A 172 -1.10 8.77 -10.10
N ILE A 173 -2.05 9.38 -9.41
CA ILE A 173 -2.35 10.81 -9.56
C ILE A 173 -1.14 11.67 -9.15
N CYS A 174 -0.51 11.38 -8.00
CA CYS A 174 0.71 12.07 -7.57
C CYS A 174 1.83 11.94 -8.60
N TYR A 175 2.02 10.73 -9.16
CA TYR A 175 3.01 10.51 -10.21
C TYR A 175 2.71 11.32 -11.47
N LEU A 176 1.47 11.29 -11.96
CA LEU A 176 1.08 12.02 -13.17
C LEU A 176 1.24 13.53 -13.01
N LEU A 177 0.95 14.08 -11.84
CA LEU A 177 1.16 15.49 -11.54
C LEU A 177 2.64 15.85 -11.42
N LEU A 178 3.49 14.94 -10.95
CA LEU A 178 4.92 15.15 -10.81
C LEU A 178 5.70 14.85 -12.10
N LYS A 179 5.14 14.02 -12.99
CA LYS A 179 5.79 13.53 -14.21
C LYS A 179 6.46 14.63 -15.07
N PRO A 180 5.87 15.84 -15.28
CA PRO A 180 6.51 16.90 -16.07
C PRO A 180 7.82 17.43 -15.47
N TYR A 181 8.11 17.13 -14.22
CA TYR A 181 9.28 17.66 -13.48
C TYR A 181 10.37 16.60 -13.25
N TYR A 182 10.23 15.39 -13.79
CA TYR A 182 11.31 14.40 -13.80
C TYR A 182 12.35 14.75 -14.86
N GLY A 183 13.64 14.70 -14.50
CA GLY A 183 14.72 14.89 -15.45
C GLY A 183 15.13 16.35 -15.68
N HIS A 184 14.70 17.28 -14.83
CA HIS A 184 15.12 18.68 -14.84
C HIS A 184 15.96 19.03 -13.63
#